data_c7987e986e061e45581029106699ff2a
#
_entry.id   c7987e986e061e45581029106699ff2a
#
_cell.length_a   1.000
_cell.length_b   1.000
_cell.length_c   1.000
_cell.angle_alpha   90.00
_cell.angle_beta   90.00
_cell.angle_gamma   90.00
#
_symmetry.space_group_name_H-M   'P 1'
#
loop_
_entity.id
_entity.type
_entity.pdbx_description
1 polymer ?
#
loop_
_entity_poly.entity_id
_entity_poly.type
_entity_poly.pdbx_seq_one_letter_code
_entity_poly.pdbx_strand_id
1 'polypeptide(L)'
;MIDYSNEVFNLVATELRNKFDGIKVIGENIDVPTEFPTVTIDEVQNIPTALDGGKINKYALVRYRVQVFSNNTKGKRQECRQIFRELDVLLQSINLTCKTFSPLPDVYNSKIYQITASFEGVIREDGYILKN
;
A
#
# COMPACT_ATOMS: atom_id res chain seq x y z
N MET A 1 -1.48 -14.37 -16.52
CA MET A 1 -1.71 -13.18 -15.70
C MET A 1 -0.43 -12.84 -14.93
N ILE A 2 -0.07 -11.56 -14.91
CA ILE A 2 1.06 -11.10 -14.11
C ILE A 2 0.54 -10.80 -12.71
N ASP A 3 1.03 -11.52 -11.70
CA ASP A 3 0.57 -11.35 -10.32
C ASP A 3 1.74 -11.43 -9.36
N TYR A 4 2.14 -10.28 -8.84
CA TYR A 4 3.19 -10.13 -7.83
C TYR A 4 2.64 -9.55 -6.53
N SER A 5 1.32 -9.66 -6.32
CA SER A 5 0.67 -9.08 -5.14
C SER A 5 1.20 -9.67 -3.83
N ASN A 6 1.51 -10.97 -3.81
CA ASN A 6 2.09 -11.61 -2.63
C ASN A 6 3.49 -11.10 -2.33
N GLU A 7 4.31 -10.90 -3.36
CA GLU A 7 5.67 -10.41 -3.21
C GLU A 7 5.68 -8.98 -2.69
N VAL A 8 4.80 -8.13 -3.22
CA VAL A 8 4.64 -6.75 -2.75
C VAL A 8 4.15 -6.75 -1.30
N PHE A 9 3.15 -7.56 -0.99
CA PHE A 9 2.66 -7.67 0.39
C PHE A 9 3.77 -8.12 1.35
N ASN A 10 4.52 -9.15 0.99
CA ASN A 10 5.57 -9.68 1.85
C ASN A 10 6.69 -8.65 2.08
N LEU A 11 7.05 -7.89 1.05
CA LEU A 11 8.03 -6.83 1.18
C LEU A 11 7.57 -5.78 2.20
N VAL A 12 6.33 -5.30 2.05
CA VAL A 12 5.76 -4.29 2.95
C VAL A 12 5.65 -4.83 4.37
N ALA A 13 5.10 -6.04 4.52
CA ALA A 13 4.90 -6.63 5.85
C ALA A 13 6.22 -6.83 6.58
N THR A 14 7.23 -7.34 5.90
CA THR A 14 8.55 -7.59 6.50
C THR A 14 9.19 -6.29 6.97
N GLU A 15 9.22 -5.28 6.10
CA GLU A 15 9.87 -4.00 6.42
C GLU A 15 9.14 -3.26 7.55
N LEU A 16 7.82 -3.21 7.51
CA LEU A 16 7.06 -2.50 8.53
C LEU A 16 7.15 -3.22 9.89
N ARG A 17 7.11 -4.55 9.90
CA ARG A 17 7.26 -5.32 11.15
C ARG A 17 8.64 -5.15 11.76
N ASN A 18 9.67 -4.96 10.94
CA ASN A 18 11.02 -4.70 11.44
C ASN A 18 11.17 -3.29 12.04
N LYS A 19 10.43 -2.33 11.52
CA LYS A 19 10.57 -0.92 11.94
C LYS A 19 9.61 -0.51 13.04
N PHE A 20 8.46 -1.16 13.15
CA PHE A 20 7.40 -0.77 14.09
C PHE A 20 6.95 -1.99 14.89
N ASP A 21 7.25 -2.01 16.18
CA ASP A 21 6.83 -3.09 17.06
C ASP A 21 5.30 -3.15 17.17
N GLY A 22 4.77 -4.37 17.05
CA GLY A 22 3.35 -4.61 17.23
C GLY A 22 2.46 -4.16 16.09
N ILE A 23 3.04 -3.69 14.98
CA ILE A 23 2.24 -3.32 13.81
C ILE A 23 1.61 -4.55 13.19
N LYS A 24 0.34 -4.43 12.79
CA LYS A 24 -0.37 -5.47 12.07
C LYS A 24 -0.44 -5.08 10.60
N VAL A 25 -0.04 -6.00 9.71
CA VAL A 25 -0.10 -5.77 8.26
C VAL A 25 -0.99 -6.85 7.66
N ILE A 26 -2.03 -6.45 6.93
CA ILE A 26 -2.99 -7.37 6.31
C ILE A 26 -3.18 -7.03 4.84
N GLY A 27 -3.49 -8.06 4.05
CA GLY A 27 -3.55 -7.99 2.60
C GLY A 27 -4.93 -7.71 2.02
N GLU A 28 -5.86 -7.20 2.81
CA GLU A 28 -7.20 -6.88 2.32
C GLU A 28 -7.72 -5.60 2.97
N ASN A 29 -8.59 -4.91 2.25
CA ASN A 29 -9.21 -3.68 2.73
C ASN A 29 -10.16 -3.97 3.89
N ILE A 30 -10.14 -3.13 4.92
CA ILE A 30 -11.01 -3.29 6.08
C ILE A 30 -11.65 -1.94 6.44
N ASP A 31 -12.80 -2.00 7.13
CA ASP A 31 -13.49 -0.80 7.59
C ASP A 31 -12.90 -0.30 8.91
N VAL A 32 -12.85 -1.17 9.92
CA VAL A 32 -12.32 -0.82 11.24
C VAL A 32 -11.45 -1.97 11.74
N PRO A 33 -10.18 -1.71 12.06
CA PRO A 33 -9.32 -2.74 12.62
C PRO A 33 -9.65 -2.99 14.10
N THR A 34 -9.32 -4.19 14.57
CA THR A 34 -9.42 -4.56 15.99
C THR A 34 -8.11 -4.35 16.73
N GLU A 35 -7.01 -4.20 16.01
CA GLU A 35 -5.68 -3.96 16.57
C GLU A 35 -5.07 -2.71 15.95
N PHE A 36 -4.17 -2.07 16.67
CA PHE A 36 -3.53 -0.83 16.21
C PHE A 36 -2.04 -0.83 16.57
N PRO A 37 -1.16 -0.21 15.78
CA PRO A 37 -1.48 0.32 14.45
C PRO A 37 -1.67 -0.82 13.44
N THR A 38 -2.50 -0.59 12.44
CA THR A 38 -2.76 -1.57 11.37
C THR A 38 -2.52 -0.91 10.02
N VAL A 39 -1.89 -1.66 9.12
CA VAL A 39 -1.69 -1.26 7.72
C VAL A 39 -2.33 -2.33 6.84
N THR A 40 -3.09 -1.89 5.85
CA THR A 40 -3.59 -2.78 4.80
C THR A 40 -2.94 -2.41 3.49
N ILE A 41 -2.65 -3.42 2.66
CA ILE A 41 -2.22 -3.21 1.29
C ILE A 41 -2.83 -4.31 0.42
N ASP A 42 -3.58 -3.93 -0.61
CA ASP A 42 -4.14 -4.88 -1.55
C ASP A 42 -4.12 -4.35 -2.97
N GLU A 43 -3.99 -5.27 -3.92
CA GLU A 43 -4.03 -4.94 -5.34
C GLU A 43 -5.48 -4.77 -5.76
N VAL A 44 -5.84 -3.55 -6.20
CA VAL A 44 -7.22 -3.21 -6.55
C VAL A 44 -7.43 -3.12 -8.05
N GLN A 45 -6.36 -3.05 -8.84
CA GLN A 45 -6.42 -3.13 -10.30
C GLN A 45 -5.21 -3.87 -10.82
N ASN A 46 -5.46 -4.68 -11.84
CA ASN A 46 -4.42 -5.37 -12.60
C ASN A 46 -4.90 -5.47 -14.04
N ILE A 47 -4.43 -4.56 -14.88
CA ILE A 47 -4.92 -4.43 -16.25
C ILE A 47 -3.80 -4.87 -17.19
N PRO A 48 -3.97 -6.02 -17.89
CA PRO A 48 -2.99 -6.43 -18.90
C PRO A 48 -2.84 -5.35 -19.96
N THR A 49 -1.61 -5.06 -20.34
CA THR A 49 -1.32 -4.04 -21.35
C THR A 49 -0.12 -4.46 -22.17
N ALA A 50 -0.08 -4.00 -23.43
CA ALA A 50 1.04 -4.21 -24.34
C ALA A 50 1.57 -2.85 -24.74
N LEU A 51 2.73 -2.46 -24.17
CA LEU A 51 3.33 -1.16 -24.45
C LEU A 51 3.86 -1.07 -25.87
N ASP A 52 4.24 -2.19 -26.46
CA ASP A 52 4.76 -2.26 -27.82
C ASP A 52 3.71 -2.66 -28.87
N GLY A 53 2.45 -2.76 -28.47
CA GLY A 53 1.34 -3.11 -29.35
C GLY A 53 1.29 -4.54 -29.84
N GLY A 54 2.26 -5.37 -29.45
CA GLY A 54 2.43 -6.66 -30.07
C GLY A 54 1.97 -7.87 -29.26
N LYS A 55 2.03 -7.85 -27.94
CA LYS A 55 1.78 -9.04 -27.13
C LYS A 55 0.96 -8.71 -25.88
N ILE A 56 -0.10 -9.47 -25.69
CA ILE A 56 -0.96 -9.37 -24.51
C ILE A 56 -0.25 -10.02 -23.31
N ASN A 57 -0.45 -9.46 -22.12
CA ASN A 57 0.05 -9.97 -20.85
C ASN A 57 1.58 -9.87 -20.66
N LYS A 58 2.26 -9.06 -21.48
CA LYS A 58 3.67 -8.79 -21.30
C LYS A 58 3.92 -7.77 -20.18
N TYR A 59 2.98 -6.87 -20.00
CA TYR A 59 2.97 -5.83 -18.95
C TYR A 59 1.60 -5.80 -18.31
N ALA A 60 1.54 -5.27 -17.10
CA ALA A 60 0.27 -5.00 -16.43
C ALA A 60 0.35 -3.67 -15.72
N LEU A 61 -0.71 -2.87 -15.83
CA LEU A 61 -0.88 -1.70 -15.00
C LEU A 61 -1.49 -2.15 -13.67
N VAL A 62 -0.76 -1.97 -12.59
CA VAL A 62 -1.20 -2.39 -11.26
C VAL A 62 -1.46 -1.19 -10.37
N ARG A 63 -2.48 -1.27 -9.55
CA ARG A 63 -2.79 -0.27 -8.54
C ARG A 63 -2.97 -0.99 -7.21
N TYR A 64 -2.30 -0.46 -6.20
CA TYR A 64 -2.40 -0.91 -4.82
C TYR A 64 -3.08 0.15 -3.98
N ARG A 65 -4.01 -0.27 -3.13
CA ARG A 65 -4.60 0.61 -2.14
C ARG A 65 -4.02 0.30 -0.78
N VAL A 66 -3.70 1.35 -0.05
CA VAL A 66 -3.08 1.26 1.26
C VAL A 66 -3.95 2.00 2.26
N GLN A 67 -4.11 1.40 3.44
CA GLN A 67 -4.75 2.06 4.58
C GLN A 67 -3.79 1.99 5.76
N VAL A 68 -3.70 3.08 6.52
CA VAL A 68 -2.92 3.12 7.77
C VAL A 68 -3.86 3.62 8.87
N PHE A 69 -3.97 2.84 9.94
CA PHE A 69 -4.86 3.15 11.06
C PHE A 69 -4.06 3.29 12.35
N SER A 70 -4.40 4.28 13.16
CA SER A 70 -3.86 4.44 14.50
C SER A 70 -4.93 4.91 15.48
N ASN A 71 -4.87 4.41 16.70
CA ASN A 71 -5.67 4.90 17.81
C ASN A 71 -4.80 5.43 18.96
N ASN A 72 -3.57 5.77 18.69
CA ASN A 72 -2.62 6.25 19.71
C ASN A 72 -3.13 7.55 20.34
N THR A 73 -3.43 7.52 21.63
CA THR A 73 -4.00 8.66 22.34
C THR A 73 -3.04 9.85 22.40
N LYS A 74 -1.74 9.61 22.24
CA LYS A 74 -0.71 10.65 22.32
C LYS A 74 -0.28 11.21 20.96
N GLY A 75 -0.84 10.68 19.84
CA GLY A 75 -0.46 11.17 18.54
C GLY A 75 -0.81 10.21 17.42
N LYS A 76 -2.11 9.90 17.26
CA LYS A 76 -2.56 8.99 16.21
C LYS A 76 -2.25 9.49 14.81
N ARG A 77 -2.43 10.80 14.58
CA ARG A 77 -2.10 11.41 13.29
C ARG A 77 -0.62 11.29 12.98
N GLN A 78 0.22 11.59 13.96
CA GLN A 78 1.67 11.56 13.79
C GLN A 78 2.16 10.12 13.56
N GLU A 79 1.59 9.17 14.29
CA GLU A 79 1.91 7.74 14.10
C GLU A 79 1.55 7.28 12.70
N CYS A 80 0.35 7.59 12.21
CA CYS A 80 -0.06 7.23 10.84
C CYS A 80 0.88 7.83 9.80
N ARG A 81 1.25 9.10 9.95
CA ARG A 81 2.12 9.77 8.99
C ARG A 81 3.53 9.21 9.01
N GLN A 82 4.03 8.84 10.17
CA GLN A 82 5.35 8.22 10.30
C GLN A 82 5.39 6.87 9.61
N ILE A 83 4.37 6.05 9.83
CA ILE A 83 4.25 4.75 9.17
C ILE A 83 4.11 4.93 7.66
N PHE A 84 3.29 5.88 7.22
CA PHE A 84 3.08 6.12 5.80
C PHE A 84 4.35 6.59 5.10
N ARG A 85 5.18 7.42 5.75
CA ARG A 85 6.45 7.85 5.17
C ARG A 85 7.37 6.67 4.86
N GLU A 86 7.46 5.73 5.79
CA GLU A 86 8.27 4.53 5.58
C GLU A 86 7.70 3.67 4.45
N LEU A 87 6.39 3.53 4.40
CA LEU A 87 5.71 2.79 3.35
C LEU A 87 5.93 3.44 1.98
N ASP A 88 5.82 4.75 1.90
CA ASP A 88 6.00 5.52 0.67
C ASP A 88 7.42 5.36 0.13
N VAL A 89 8.42 5.51 0.98
CA VAL A 89 9.82 5.30 0.59
C VAL A 89 10.04 3.88 0.06
N LEU A 90 9.48 2.90 0.74
CA LEU A 90 9.62 1.50 0.36
C LEU A 90 8.99 1.23 -1.01
N LEU A 91 7.74 1.66 -1.22
CA LEU A 91 7.04 1.43 -2.47
C LEU A 91 7.68 2.20 -3.63
N GLN A 92 8.16 3.41 -3.39
CA GLN A 92 8.90 4.16 -4.42
C GLN A 92 10.20 3.47 -4.78
N SER A 93 10.83 2.78 -3.85
CA SER A 93 12.08 2.04 -4.13
C SER A 93 11.88 0.92 -5.13
N ILE A 94 10.66 0.42 -5.29
CA ILE A 94 10.31 -0.57 -6.31
C ILE A 94 9.50 0.05 -7.47
N ASN A 95 9.54 1.38 -7.60
CA ASN A 95 8.97 2.16 -8.70
C ASN A 95 7.43 2.22 -8.71
N LEU A 96 6.77 1.90 -7.60
CA LEU A 96 5.37 2.23 -7.43
C LEU A 96 5.25 3.69 -6.99
N THR A 97 4.39 4.43 -7.67
CA THR A 97 4.23 5.87 -7.47
C THR A 97 2.92 6.17 -6.74
N CYS A 98 3.01 6.98 -5.70
CA CYS A 98 1.80 7.43 -4.97
C CYS A 98 0.96 8.33 -5.87
N LYS A 99 -0.28 7.96 -6.11
CA LYS A 99 -1.21 8.73 -6.95
C LYS A 99 -2.24 9.49 -6.15
N THR A 100 -2.68 8.94 -5.02
CA THR A 100 -3.62 9.62 -4.13
C THR A 100 -3.18 9.44 -2.68
N PHE A 101 -3.45 10.47 -1.90
CA PHE A 101 -3.19 10.46 -0.46
C PHE A 101 -4.31 11.24 0.22
N SER A 102 -5.05 10.58 1.09
CA SER A 102 -6.19 11.18 1.78
C SER A 102 -6.14 10.86 3.26
N PRO A 103 -5.75 11.82 4.10
CA PRO A 103 -5.92 11.66 5.54
C PRO A 103 -7.39 11.83 5.89
N LEU A 104 -7.94 10.82 6.55
CA LEU A 104 -9.36 10.80 6.90
C LEU A 104 -9.49 10.64 8.41
N PRO A 105 -9.88 11.69 9.16
CA PRO A 105 -10.34 11.47 10.51
C PRO A 105 -11.59 10.63 10.44
N ASP A 106 -11.66 9.59 11.30
CA ASP A 106 -12.83 8.72 11.33
C ASP A 106 -14.02 9.52 11.83
N VAL A 107 -15.03 9.69 10.97
CA VAL A 107 -16.24 10.47 11.32
C VAL A 107 -17.12 9.75 12.35
N TYR A 108 -16.95 8.42 12.48
CA TYR A 108 -17.73 7.62 13.41
C TYR A 108 -17.02 7.37 14.73
N ASN A 109 -15.70 7.52 14.74
CA ASN A 109 -14.88 7.26 15.94
C ASN A 109 -13.67 8.18 15.96
N SER A 110 -13.77 9.27 16.72
CA SER A 110 -12.69 10.26 16.84
C SER A 110 -11.41 9.71 17.46
N LYS A 111 -11.44 8.49 18.02
CA LYS A 111 -10.27 7.84 18.59
C LYS A 111 -9.37 7.20 17.54
N ILE A 112 -9.85 7.06 16.30
CA ILE A 112 -9.11 6.43 15.20
C ILE A 112 -8.77 7.48 14.15
N TYR A 113 -7.53 7.45 13.69
CA TYR A 113 -7.08 8.23 12.55
C TYR A 113 -6.71 7.28 11.43
N GLN A 114 -7.07 7.63 10.21
CA GLN A 114 -6.85 6.81 9.04
C GLN A 114 -6.21 7.62 7.93
N ILE A 115 -5.26 6.99 7.22
CA ILE A 115 -4.76 7.47 5.93
C ILE A 115 -5.15 6.43 4.89
N THR A 116 -5.67 6.89 3.75
CA THR A 116 -5.91 6.05 2.58
C THR A 116 -5.09 6.59 1.43
N ALA A 117 -4.40 5.72 0.72
CA ALA A 117 -3.56 6.12 -0.40
C ALA A 117 -3.60 5.05 -1.50
N SER A 118 -3.26 5.46 -2.72
CA SER A 118 -3.10 4.53 -3.83
C SER A 118 -1.74 4.71 -4.48
N PHE A 119 -1.18 3.59 -4.94
CA PHE A 119 0.10 3.53 -5.64
C PHE A 119 -0.09 2.80 -6.96
N GLU A 120 0.57 3.25 -8.00
CA GLU A 120 0.46 2.65 -9.33
C GLU A 120 1.83 2.41 -9.94
N GLY A 121 1.88 1.43 -10.85
CA GLY A 121 3.05 1.18 -11.66
C GLY A 121 2.72 0.22 -12.79
N VAL A 122 3.63 0.15 -13.76
CA VAL A 122 3.54 -0.80 -14.86
C VAL A 122 4.57 -1.89 -14.61
N ILE A 123 4.10 -3.11 -14.41
CA ILE A 123 4.95 -4.24 -14.04
C ILE A 123 5.15 -5.17 -15.24
N ARG A 124 6.38 -5.64 -15.43
CA ARG A 124 6.69 -6.64 -16.47
C ARG A 124 6.41 -8.05 -15.94
N GLU A 125 6.36 -9.00 -16.85
CA GLU A 125 6.14 -10.41 -16.50
C GLU A 125 7.22 -10.98 -15.58
N ASP A 126 8.43 -10.39 -15.56
CA ASP A 126 9.51 -10.79 -14.67
C ASP A 126 9.46 -10.10 -13.29
N GLY A 127 8.45 -9.28 -13.04
CA GLY A 127 8.27 -8.60 -11.77
C GLY A 127 8.90 -7.21 -11.67
N TYR A 128 9.64 -6.78 -12.69
CA TYR A 128 10.23 -5.43 -12.68
C TYR A 128 9.16 -4.38 -12.96
N ILE A 129 9.13 -3.34 -12.14
CA ILE A 129 8.21 -2.22 -12.32
C ILE A 129 8.97 -1.09 -13.03
N LEU A 130 8.39 -0.60 -14.13
CA LEU A 130 9.02 0.42 -14.95
C LEU A 130 9.13 1.74 -14.19
N LYS A 131 10.28 2.42 -14.36
CA LYS A 131 10.44 3.76 -13.79
C LYS A 131 9.57 4.76 -14.53
N ASN A 132 9.01 5.70 -13.79
CA ASN A 132 8.31 6.84 -14.36
C ASN A 132 9.29 7.91 -14.82
#